data_e6bd5840b893d670591944257a62f3c8
#
_entry.id   e6bd5840b893d670591944257a62f3c8
#
_cell.length_a   1.000
_cell.length_b   1.000
_cell.length_c   1.000
_cell.angle_alpha   90.00
_cell.angle_beta   90.00
_cell.angle_gamma   90.00
#
_symmetry.space_group_name_H-M   'P 1'
#
loop_
_entity.id
_entity.type
_entity.pdbx_description
1 polymer ?
#
loop_
_entity_poly.entity_id
_entity_poly.type
_entity_poly.pdbx_seq_one_letter_code
_entity_poly.pdbx_strand_id
1 'polypeptide(L)'
;QMCIRDSGIDIGTSNFKMCCSDKDKILNEKNIIAIANKTELLAFGDEAYEMYEKAPEHIEVSFPVKFGVIADIENMQTLLFNFFNKINEEKKITGSDFYIAVPTDVTEVEKRAFYELVVDSKVKAKNVYVVDKPVADAIGAGLDVTKSKGIMVVNIGAETTEISVLSLGGIVISKAVKIGGNKLDDCIISNVRKAYNLVIGSKTAENLKKELGSAVPVSESFAPGFGRNVLSGLPVSVDISSDVIYQAIIDALHSIMDAIKVILERTPPELAADIIKDGVYFTGGTAQINNLEKFIKEETNLNVNIVEHPAESVVRGLMGVVSNPDFAKVAYTPTEKNFD
;
A
#
# COMPACT_ATOMS: atom_id res chain seq x y z
N GLN A 1 -20.20 1.31 30.67
CA GLN A 1 -19.34 2.20 29.84
C GLN A 1 -19.28 1.59 28.45
N MET A 2 -19.98 2.21 27.47
CA MET A 2 -19.77 1.88 26.08
C MET A 2 -18.33 2.31 25.74
N CYS A 3 -17.49 1.37 25.37
CA CYS A 3 -16.16 1.71 24.87
C CYS A 3 -16.33 2.36 23.50
N ILE A 4 -16.04 3.66 23.42
CA ILE A 4 -15.84 4.35 22.16
C ILE A 4 -14.52 3.84 21.63
N ARG A 5 -14.52 3.26 20.42
CA ARG A 5 -13.34 2.68 19.78
C ARG A 5 -13.10 3.41 18.48
N ASP A 6 -12.29 4.44 18.55
CA ASP A 6 -11.89 5.12 17.34
C ASP A 6 -11.00 4.20 16.50
N SER A 7 -11.19 4.26 15.19
CA SER A 7 -10.57 3.34 14.25
C SER A 7 -9.84 4.07 13.14
N GLY A 8 -8.62 3.63 12.84
CA GLY A 8 -7.86 4.08 11.69
C GLY A 8 -7.94 3.04 10.56
N ILE A 9 -8.16 3.49 9.32
CA ILE A 9 -8.33 2.63 8.15
C ILE A 9 -7.36 3.05 7.03
N ASP A 10 -6.53 2.12 6.58
CA ASP A 10 -5.70 2.22 5.38
C ASP A 10 -6.23 1.23 4.32
N ILE A 11 -6.83 1.78 3.26
CA ILE A 11 -7.36 1.01 2.15
C ILE A 11 -6.31 0.95 1.04
N GLY A 12 -5.43 -0.04 1.14
CA GLY A 12 -4.43 -0.28 0.09
C GLY A 12 -4.97 -1.17 -1.03
N THR A 13 -4.33 -1.13 -2.19
CA THR A 13 -4.70 -1.97 -3.34
C THR A 13 -4.57 -3.47 -3.03
N SER A 14 -3.46 -3.89 -2.42
CA SER A 14 -3.24 -5.31 -2.09
C SER A 14 -3.78 -5.68 -0.72
N ASN A 15 -3.68 -4.79 0.27
CA ASN A 15 -4.04 -5.09 1.65
C ASN A 15 -4.92 -3.99 2.23
N PHE A 16 -5.95 -4.41 2.95
CA PHE A 16 -6.74 -3.59 3.85
C PHE A 16 -6.13 -3.65 5.25
N LYS A 17 -5.93 -2.51 5.89
CA LYS A 17 -5.41 -2.45 7.25
C LYS A 17 -6.29 -1.59 8.12
N MET A 18 -6.49 -2.02 9.36
CA MET A 18 -7.32 -1.32 10.32
C MET A 18 -6.73 -1.44 11.72
N CYS A 19 -6.74 -0.35 12.46
CA CYS A 19 -6.41 -0.31 13.89
C CYS A 19 -7.59 0.20 14.70
N CYS A 20 -7.62 -0.13 15.99
CA CYS A 20 -8.59 0.36 16.96
C CYS A 20 -7.86 0.93 18.17
N SER A 21 -8.34 2.04 18.72
CA SER A 21 -7.70 2.77 19.81
C SER A 21 -7.56 1.99 21.13
N ASP A 22 -8.37 0.95 21.32
CA ASP A 22 -8.38 0.13 22.56
C ASP A 22 -7.63 -1.19 22.45
N LYS A 23 -7.03 -1.45 21.28
CA LYS A 23 -6.28 -2.68 20.98
C LYS A 23 -4.95 -2.36 20.33
N ASP A 24 -3.86 -2.88 20.89
CA ASP A 24 -2.55 -2.92 20.23
C ASP A 24 -2.52 -3.89 19.03
N LYS A 25 -3.66 -4.06 18.36
CA LYS A 25 -3.80 -5.01 17.26
C LYS A 25 -4.13 -4.29 15.97
N ILE A 26 -3.33 -4.54 14.96
CA ILE A 26 -3.59 -4.14 13.58
C ILE A 26 -4.17 -5.34 12.84
N LEU A 27 -5.34 -5.17 12.23
CA LEU A 27 -5.84 -6.07 11.20
C LEU A 27 -5.09 -5.76 9.91
N ASN A 28 -4.48 -6.76 9.30
CA ASN A 28 -3.80 -6.65 8.00
C ASN A 28 -4.20 -7.87 7.18
N GLU A 29 -5.07 -7.68 6.20
CA GLU A 29 -5.63 -8.73 5.35
C GLU A 29 -5.57 -8.33 3.89
N LYS A 30 -5.58 -9.29 2.99
CA LYS A 30 -5.69 -9.01 1.56
C LYS A 30 -6.99 -8.26 1.25
N ASN A 31 -6.91 -7.21 0.45
CA ASN A 31 -8.07 -6.40 0.06
C ASN A 31 -8.76 -7.01 -1.16
N ILE A 32 -9.35 -8.20 -0.98
CA ILE A 32 -9.91 -9.04 -2.04
C ILE A 32 -11.20 -9.71 -1.57
N ILE A 33 -12.13 -9.94 -2.49
CA ILE A 33 -13.43 -10.54 -2.24
C ILE A 33 -13.70 -11.66 -3.24
N ALA A 34 -14.36 -12.71 -2.80
CA ALA A 34 -14.85 -13.81 -3.65
C ALA A 34 -16.38 -13.87 -3.59
N ILE A 35 -17.02 -13.72 -4.75
CA ILE A 35 -18.48 -13.69 -4.89
C ILE A 35 -18.91 -14.83 -5.80
N ALA A 36 -19.83 -15.65 -5.32
CA ALA A 36 -20.46 -16.71 -6.12
C ALA A 36 -21.77 -16.19 -6.74
N ASN A 37 -22.07 -16.63 -7.96
CA ASN A 37 -23.33 -16.35 -8.66
C ASN A 37 -23.70 -14.85 -8.72
N LYS A 38 -22.69 -13.95 -8.69
CA LYS A 38 -22.79 -12.49 -8.73
C LYS A 38 -23.39 -11.81 -7.47
N THR A 39 -23.84 -12.56 -6.47
CA THR A 39 -24.54 -11.97 -5.33
C THR A 39 -24.15 -12.56 -3.96
N GLU A 40 -23.62 -13.76 -3.92
CA GLU A 40 -23.34 -14.48 -2.70
C GLU A 40 -21.88 -14.27 -2.27
N LEU A 41 -21.65 -13.64 -1.12
CA LEU A 41 -20.32 -13.54 -0.54
C LEU A 41 -19.84 -14.93 -0.09
N LEU A 42 -18.79 -15.43 -0.74
CA LEU A 42 -18.21 -16.73 -0.44
C LEU A 42 -17.03 -16.62 0.55
N ALA A 43 -16.13 -15.66 0.29
CA ALA A 43 -14.97 -15.41 1.14
C ALA A 43 -14.46 -13.97 0.98
N PHE A 44 -13.65 -13.51 1.93
CA PHE A 44 -12.99 -12.20 1.88
C PHE A 44 -11.61 -12.27 2.55
N GLY A 45 -10.77 -11.28 2.27
CA GLY A 45 -9.44 -11.21 2.84
C GLY A 45 -8.53 -12.36 2.38
N ASP A 46 -7.72 -12.86 3.30
CA ASP A 46 -6.75 -13.92 2.99
C ASP A 46 -7.41 -15.22 2.50
N GLU A 47 -8.62 -15.54 2.98
CA GLU A 47 -9.38 -16.69 2.50
C GLU A 47 -9.78 -16.55 1.02
N ALA A 48 -10.24 -15.37 0.59
CA ALA A 48 -10.53 -15.10 -0.81
C ALA A 48 -9.24 -15.10 -1.65
N TYR A 49 -8.13 -14.64 -1.10
CA TYR A 49 -6.84 -14.66 -1.80
C TYR A 49 -6.36 -16.09 -2.10
N GLU A 50 -6.68 -17.07 -1.26
CA GLU A 50 -6.38 -18.48 -1.57
C GLU A 50 -7.12 -18.99 -2.81
N MET A 51 -8.28 -18.40 -3.13
CA MET A 51 -9.07 -18.74 -4.33
C MET A 51 -8.60 -18.01 -5.59
N TYR A 52 -7.84 -16.91 -5.44
CA TYR A 52 -7.38 -16.10 -6.56
C TYR A 52 -6.55 -16.91 -7.56
N GLU A 53 -6.84 -16.78 -8.85
CA GLU A 53 -6.30 -17.56 -9.97
C GLU A 53 -6.61 -19.07 -9.93
N LYS A 54 -7.51 -19.53 -9.03
CA LYS A 54 -7.91 -20.94 -8.90
C LYS A 54 -9.42 -21.15 -8.97
N ALA A 55 -10.20 -20.08 -8.87
CA ALA A 55 -11.65 -20.17 -8.82
C ALA A 55 -12.26 -20.57 -10.17
N PRO A 56 -13.34 -21.38 -10.18
CA PRO A 56 -14.10 -21.68 -11.39
C PRO A 56 -14.91 -20.45 -11.85
N GLU A 57 -15.41 -20.45 -13.09
CA GLU A 57 -16.05 -19.32 -13.76
C GLU A 57 -17.26 -18.70 -13.02
N HIS A 58 -17.97 -19.48 -12.20
CA HIS A 58 -19.12 -18.98 -11.45
C HIS A 58 -18.75 -18.26 -10.13
N ILE A 59 -17.45 -18.22 -9.80
CA ILE A 59 -16.90 -17.52 -8.64
C ILE A 59 -16.00 -16.40 -9.16
N GLU A 60 -16.41 -15.16 -8.92
CA GLU A 60 -15.60 -13.98 -9.21
C GLU A 60 -14.74 -13.63 -8.00
N VAL A 61 -13.41 -13.57 -8.21
CA VAL A 61 -12.45 -13.17 -7.19
C VAL A 61 -11.76 -11.89 -7.64
N SER A 62 -12.02 -10.79 -6.95
CA SER A 62 -11.60 -9.46 -7.42
C SER A 62 -11.07 -8.55 -6.31
N PHE A 63 -10.18 -7.64 -6.71
CA PHE A 63 -9.69 -6.55 -5.88
C PHE A 63 -10.53 -5.30 -6.14
N PRO A 64 -11.23 -4.74 -5.13
CA PRO A 64 -12.10 -3.58 -5.31
C PRO A 64 -11.34 -2.24 -5.40
N VAL A 65 -10.04 -2.24 -5.12
CA VAL A 65 -9.17 -1.06 -5.23
C VAL A 65 -8.14 -1.30 -6.32
N LYS A 66 -7.98 -0.32 -7.22
CA LYS A 66 -7.00 -0.35 -8.32
C LYS A 66 -6.24 0.96 -8.37
N PHE A 67 -4.93 0.88 -8.49
CA PHE A 67 -4.04 2.05 -8.55
C PHE A 67 -4.29 3.07 -7.43
N GLY A 68 -4.60 2.57 -6.23
CA GLY A 68 -4.85 3.39 -5.05
C GLY A 68 -6.24 4.03 -4.97
N VAL A 69 -7.16 3.79 -5.92
CA VAL A 69 -8.53 4.31 -5.91
C VAL A 69 -9.56 3.20 -5.81
N ILE A 70 -10.72 3.51 -5.22
CA ILE A 70 -11.83 2.57 -5.09
C ILE A 70 -12.49 2.40 -6.47
N ALA A 71 -12.35 1.22 -7.06
CA ALA A 71 -12.93 0.87 -8.36
C ALA A 71 -14.31 0.22 -8.23
N ASP A 72 -14.59 -0.41 -7.08
CA ASP A 72 -15.85 -1.09 -6.78
C ASP A 72 -16.28 -0.75 -5.35
N ILE A 73 -17.20 0.21 -5.24
CA ILE A 73 -17.65 0.75 -3.96
C ILE A 73 -18.48 -0.27 -3.17
N GLU A 74 -19.33 -1.07 -3.84
CA GLU A 74 -20.23 -2.02 -3.20
C GLU A 74 -19.45 -3.17 -2.56
N ASN A 75 -18.49 -3.72 -3.31
CA ASN A 75 -17.59 -4.74 -2.80
C ASN A 75 -16.69 -4.20 -1.69
N MET A 76 -16.22 -2.94 -1.80
CA MET A 76 -15.41 -2.32 -0.75
C MET A 76 -16.22 -2.07 0.53
N GLN A 77 -17.49 -1.67 0.44
CA GLN A 77 -18.38 -1.54 1.60
C GLN A 77 -18.62 -2.88 2.29
N THR A 78 -18.77 -3.94 1.50
CA THR A 78 -18.92 -5.31 2.01
C THR A 78 -17.67 -5.74 2.75
N LEU A 79 -16.48 -5.49 2.19
CA LEU A 79 -15.20 -5.79 2.83
C LEU A 79 -15.01 -5.00 4.12
N LEU A 80 -15.25 -3.68 4.09
CA LEU A 80 -15.14 -2.81 5.25
C LEU A 80 -15.99 -3.33 6.42
N PHE A 81 -17.25 -3.69 6.15
CA PHE A 81 -18.16 -4.21 7.17
C PHE A 81 -17.65 -5.53 7.78
N ASN A 82 -17.18 -6.46 6.94
CA ASN A 82 -16.68 -7.75 7.40
C ASN A 82 -15.36 -7.61 8.17
N PHE A 83 -14.42 -6.77 7.70
CA PHE A 83 -13.18 -6.50 8.42
C PHE A 83 -13.42 -5.79 9.75
N PHE A 84 -14.37 -4.85 9.80
CA PHE A 84 -14.78 -4.19 11.04
C PHE A 84 -15.33 -5.19 12.06
N ASN A 85 -16.18 -6.13 11.63
CA ASN A 85 -16.68 -7.18 12.50
C ASN A 85 -15.56 -8.12 12.97
N LYS A 86 -14.64 -8.49 12.07
CA LYS A 86 -13.51 -9.37 12.39
C LYS A 86 -12.58 -8.77 13.44
N ILE A 87 -12.21 -7.49 13.33
CA ILE A 87 -11.33 -6.85 14.33
C ILE A 87 -12.04 -6.66 15.67
N ASN A 88 -13.35 -6.48 15.65
CA ASN A 88 -14.16 -6.28 16.86
C ASN A 88 -14.71 -7.56 17.47
N GLU A 89 -14.33 -8.74 16.94
CA GLU A 89 -14.78 -10.03 17.43
C GLU A 89 -16.32 -10.10 17.46
N GLU A 90 -16.96 -9.56 16.42
CA GLU A 90 -18.43 -9.50 16.25
C GLU A 90 -19.19 -8.74 17.35
N LYS A 91 -18.49 -8.01 18.21
CA LYS A 91 -19.14 -7.16 19.23
C LYS A 91 -19.78 -5.95 18.56
N LYS A 92 -21.02 -5.64 18.95
CA LYS A 92 -21.71 -4.42 18.47
C LYS A 92 -21.03 -3.19 19.07
N ILE A 93 -20.36 -2.43 18.21
CA ILE A 93 -19.75 -1.15 18.54
C ILE A 93 -20.54 -0.07 17.85
N THR A 94 -20.88 0.99 18.58
CA THR A 94 -21.60 2.15 18.05
C THR A 94 -20.97 3.41 18.59
N GLY A 95 -20.97 4.47 17.77
CA GLY A 95 -20.49 5.80 18.19
C GLY A 95 -18.99 5.99 18.12
N SER A 96 -18.28 5.22 17.28
CA SER A 96 -16.85 5.36 16.99
C SER A 96 -16.59 6.43 15.95
N ASP A 97 -15.48 7.14 16.11
CA ASP A 97 -14.92 8.00 15.09
C ASP A 97 -13.97 7.19 14.19
N PHE A 98 -14.01 7.48 12.90
CA PHE A 98 -13.20 6.80 11.90
C PHE A 98 -12.23 7.77 11.23
N TYR A 99 -10.98 7.35 11.13
CA TYR A 99 -9.90 8.09 10.46
C TYR A 99 -9.44 7.28 9.25
N ILE A 100 -9.62 7.81 8.06
CA ILE A 100 -9.31 7.11 6.82
C ILE A 100 -8.14 7.77 6.08
N ALA A 101 -7.12 6.99 5.75
CA ALA A 101 -6.02 7.48 4.93
C ALA A 101 -6.44 7.58 3.46
N VAL A 102 -6.20 8.74 2.84
CA VAL A 102 -6.55 9.00 1.44
C VAL A 102 -5.30 9.35 0.65
N PRO A 103 -5.08 8.74 -0.53
CA PRO A 103 -3.98 9.08 -1.42
C PRO A 103 -4.02 10.56 -1.85
N THR A 104 -2.86 11.11 -2.22
CA THR A 104 -2.75 12.54 -2.53
C THR A 104 -2.97 12.88 -4.00
N ASP A 105 -2.58 12.00 -4.90
CA ASP A 105 -2.70 12.21 -6.35
C ASP A 105 -4.02 11.59 -6.87
N VAL A 106 -5.11 12.02 -6.25
CA VAL A 106 -6.48 11.61 -6.57
C VAL A 106 -7.37 12.84 -6.74
N THR A 107 -8.43 12.71 -7.52
CA THR A 107 -9.43 13.76 -7.69
C THR A 107 -10.25 13.97 -6.43
N GLU A 108 -10.88 15.14 -6.29
CA GLU A 108 -11.79 15.41 -5.16
C GLU A 108 -12.96 14.40 -5.09
N VAL A 109 -13.41 13.90 -6.25
CA VAL A 109 -14.46 12.87 -6.34
C VAL A 109 -13.95 11.53 -5.76
N GLU A 110 -12.74 11.12 -6.12
CA GLU A 110 -12.13 9.92 -5.59
C GLU A 110 -11.84 10.05 -4.08
N LYS A 111 -11.37 11.22 -3.63
CA LYS A 111 -11.19 11.50 -2.19
C LYS A 111 -12.51 11.38 -1.44
N ARG A 112 -13.58 11.93 -1.99
CA ARG A 112 -14.92 11.85 -1.44
C ARG A 112 -15.44 10.42 -1.38
N ALA A 113 -15.12 9.57 -2.36
CA ALA A 113 -15.49 8.16 -2.35
C ALA A 113 -14.92 7.40 -1.14
N PHE A 114 -13.70 7.72 -0.69
CA PHE A 114 -13.15 7.15 0.55
C PHE A 114 -13.93 7.57 1.80
N TYR A 115 -14.35 8.83 1.86
CA TYR A 115 -15.17 9.35 2.96
C TYR A 115 -16.56 8.72 2.97
N GLU A 116 -17.26 8.73 1.83
CA GLU A 116 -18.60 8.17 1.66
C GLU A 116 -18.61 6.64 1.88
N LEU A 117 -17.54 5.94 1.51
CA LEU A 117 -17.40 4.52 1.79
C LEU A 117 -17.69 4.20 3.27
N VAL A 118 -17.18 5.02 4.20
CA VAL A 118 -17.37 4.81 5.63
C VAL A 118 -18.72 5.35 6.10
N VAL A 119 -19.10 6.54 5.64
CA VAL A 119 -20.38 7.21 6.02
C VAL A 119 -21.58 6.34 5.63
N ASP A 120 -21.60 5.82 4.40
CA ASP A 120 -22.72 5.04 3.85
C ASP A 120 -22.64 3.55 4.21
N SER A 121 -21.60 3.15 4.93
CA SER A 121 -21.41 1.75 5.32
C SER A 121 -22.29 1.33 6.50
N LYS A 122 -22.42 0.02 6.70
CA LYS A 122 -23.13 -0.58 7.84
C LYS A 122 -22.41 -0.46 9.17
N VAL A 123 -21.20 0.12 9.22
CA VAL A 123 -20.41 0.26 10.46
C VAL A 123 -20.94 1.35 11.40
N LYS A 124 -21.85 2.24 10.93
CA LYS A 124 -22.52 3.28 11.71
C LYS A 124 -21.53 4.20 12.45
N ALA A 125 -20.60 4.79 11.70
CA ALA A 125 -19.67 5.78 12.21
C ALA A 125 -20.41 6.95 12.88
N LYS A 126 -19.84 7.52 13.96
CA LYS A 126 -20.32 8.76 14.58
C LYS A 126 -19.78 9.96 13.79
N ASN A 127 -18.48 9.99 13.59
CA ASN A 127 -17.80 10.95 12.73
C ASN A 127 -16.82 10.22 11.82
N VAL A 128 -16.54 10.80 10.66
CA VAL A 128 -15.53 10.30 9.72
C VAL A 128 -14.57 11.44 9.40
N TYR A 129 -13.28 11.18 9.55
CA TYR A 129 -12.21 12.10 9.24
C TYR A 129 -11.30 11.52 8.18
N VAL A 130 -10.80 12.38 7.33
CA VAL A 130 -9.79 12.05 6.32
C VAL A 130 -8.43 12.50 6.81
N VAL A 131 -7.41 11.70 6.56
CA VAL A 131 -6.00 12.03 6.76
C VAL A 131 -5.26 11.79 5.46
N ASP A 132 -4.47 12.76 5.00
CA ASP A 132 -3.65 12.54 3.82
C ASP A 132 -2.63 11.42 4.09
N LYS A 133 -2.62 10.41 3.22
CA LYS A 133 -1.85 9.18 3.42
C LYS A 133 -0.36 9.41 3.70
N PRO A 134 0.37 10.31 3.01
CA PRO A 134 1.77 10.57 3.32
C PRO A 134 1.99 11.19 4.71
N VAL A 135 1.01 11.96 5.21
CA VAL A 135 1.08 12.53 6.57
C VAL A 135 0.93 11.43 7.61
N ALA A 136 -0.06 10.56 7.45
CA ALA A 136 -0.21 9.37 8.29
C ALA A 136 1.04 8.49 8.21
N ASP A 137 1.58 8.28 7.02
CA ASP A 137 2.77 7.48 6.77
C ASP A 137 4.01 8.00 7.52
N ALA A 138 4.24 9.33 7.47
CA ALA A 138 5.32 9.99 8.22
C ALA A 138 5.15 9.85 9.74
N ILE A 139 3.92 10.01 10.26
CA ILE A 139 3.63 9.81 11.69
C ILE A 139 3.92 8.35 12.08
N GLY A 140 3.51 7.39 11.26
CA GLY A 140 3.78 5.96 11.48
C GLY A 140 5.26 5.58 11.39
N ALA A 141 6.05 6.35 10.65
CA ALA A 141 7.50 6.28 10.63
C ALA A 141 8.16 6.91 11.87
N GLY A 142 7.38 7.42 12.83
CA GLY A 142 7.88 8.06 14.06
C GLY A 142 8.34 9.50 13.87
N LEU A 143 7.91 10.17 12.78
CA LEU A 143 8.34 11.53 12.46
C LEU A 143 7.35 12.57 13.01
N ASP A 144 7.90 13.66 13.53
CA ASP A 144 7.10 14.80 13.98
C ASP A 144 6.80 15.71 12.79
N VAL A 145 5.64 15.52 12.19
CA VAL A 145 5.18 16.28 11.01
C VAL A 145 4.77 17.72 11.36
N THR A 146 4.60 18.06 12.63
CA THR A 146 4.11 19.40 13.06
C THR A 146 5.16 20.48 12.96
N LYS A 147 6.43 20.10 12.85
CA LYS A 147 7.58 21.03 12.78
C LYS A 147 7.74 21.64 11.40
N SER A 148 8.37 22.84 11.39
CA SER A 148 8.80 23.53 10.16
C SER A 148 10.08 22.89 9.59
N LYS A 149 9.98 21.61 9.18
CA LYS A 149 11.08 20.80 8.69
C LYS A 149 10.64 20.02 7.47
N GLY A 150 11.51 19.96 6.45
CA GLY A 150 11.26 19.15 5.25
C GLY A 150 11.40 17.66 5.54
N ILE A 151 10.33 16.91 5.33
CA ILE A 151 10.31 15.45 5.45
C ILE A 151 9.95 14.87 4.09
N MET A 152 10.78 13.99 3.55
CA MET A 152 10.47 13.27 2.33
C MET A 152 10.13 11.81 2.65
N VAL A 153 8.92 11.41 2.27
CA VAL A 153 8.42 10.04 2.40
C VAL A 153 8.14 9.45 1.02
N VAL A 154 8.58 8.22 0.81
CA VAL A 154 8.34 7.45 -0.41
C VAL A 154 7.67 6.14 -0.02
N ASN A 155 6.39 6.01 -0.32
CA ASN A 155 5.62 4.80 -0.07
C ASN A 155 5.57 3.95 -1.34
N ILE A 156 6.29 2.83 -1.35
CA ILE A 156 6.28 1.89 -2.47
C ILE A 156 5.25 0.80 -2.17
N GLY A 157 4.03 0.99 -2.69
CA GLY A 157 2.89 0.11 -2.50
C GLY A 157 2.86 -1.08 -3.47
N ALA A 158 1.66 -1.66 -3.62
CA ALA A 158 1.44 -2.78 -4.54
C ALA A 158 1.33 -2.32 -6.01
N GLU A 159 0.60 -1.25 -6.31
CA GLU A 159 0.40 -0.76 -7.68
C GLU A 159 0.94 0.66 -7.89
N THR A 160 1.14 1.42 -6.81
CA THR A 160 1.59 2.80 -6.87
C THR A 160 2.79 3.04 -5.97
N THR A 161 3.65 3.97 -6.36
CA THR A 161 4.64 4.59 -5.50
C THR A 161 4.25 6.05 -5.29
N GLU A 162 4.01 6.44 -4.05
CA GLU A 162 3.68 7.80 -3.62
C GLU A 162 4.93 8.49 -3.07
N ILE A 163 5.30 9.62 -3.66
CA ILE A 163 6.49 10.40 -3.30
C ILE A 163 6.01 11.76 -2.80
N SER A 164 6.29 12.10 -1.55
CA SER A 164 5.76 13.31 -0.93
C SER A 164 6.80 14.03 -0.09
N VAL A 165 6.80 15.35 -0.19
CA VAL A 165 7.55 16.23 0.72
C VAL A 165 6.55 16.95 1.61
N LEU A 166 6.76 16.83 2.91
CA LEU A 166 5.88 17.34 3.96
C LEU A 166 6.58 18.44 4.76
N SER A 167 5.80 19.38 5.28
CA SER A 167 6.23 20.34 6.29
C SER A 167 5.03 20.92 7.02
N LEU A 168 5.13 21.23 8.31
CA LEU A 168 4.08 21.86 9.12
C LEU A 168 2.73 21.11 9.08
N GLY A 169 2.77 19.79 9.04
CA GLY A 169 1.57 18.94 9.01
C GLY A 169 0.87 18.84 7.65
N GLY A 170 1.42 19.49 6.61
CA GLY A 170 0.84 19.53 5.27
C GLY A 170 1.77 19.01 4.19
N ILE A 171 1.20 18.79 3.02
CA ILE A 171 1.92 18.35 1.81
C ILE A 171 2.39 19.59 1.05
N VAL A 172 3.71 19.69 0.82
CA VAL A 172 4.31 20.76 0.02
C VAL A 172 4.31 20.39 -1.46
N ILE A 173 4.71 19.17 -1.77
CA ILE A 173 4.69 18.61 -3.12
C ILE A 173 4.51 17.11 -3.02
N SER A 174 3.71 16.53 -3.91
CA SER A 174 3.56 15.09 -4.03
C SER A 174 3.36 14.65 -5.47
N LYS A 175 3.64 13.37 -5.71
CA LYS A 175 3.36 12.70 -6.97
C LYS A 175 3.20 11.20 -6.73
N ALA A 176 2.20 10.60 -7.35
CA ALA A 176 2.09 9.16 -7.45
C ALA A 176 2.51 8.68 -8.84
N VAL A 177 3.22 7.57 -8.89
CA VAL A 177 3.52 6.85 -10.15
C VAL A 177 2.90 5.46 -10.09
N LYS A 178 2.38 4.97 -11.21
CA LYS A 178 1.70 3.67 -11.32
C LYS A 178 2.73 2.54 -11.46
N ILE A 179 3.68 2.50 -10.53
CA ILE A 179 4.71 1.47 -10.41
C ILE A 179 4.74 1.04 -8.94
N GLY A 180 4.61 -0.24 -8.70
CA GLY A 180 4.66 -0.84 -7.36
C GLY A 180 4.98 -2.33 -7.47
N GLY A 181 4.74 -3.08 -6.41
CA GLY A 181 5.07 -4.50 -6.31
C GLY A 181 4.47 -5.37 -7.39
N ASN A 182 3.22 -5.11 -7.81
CA ASN A 182 2.55 -5.87 -8.87
C ASN A 182 3.23 -5.66 -10.23
N LYS A 183 3.71 -4.43 -10.51
CA LYS A 183 4.48 -4.17 -11.74
C LYS A 183 5.78 -4.96 -11.78
N LEU A 184 6.44 -5.12 -10.63
CA LEU A 184 7.64 -5.96 -10.52
C LEU A 184 7.29 -7.44 -10.77
N ASP A 185 6.15 -7.92 -10.26
CA ASP A 185 5.67 -9.28 -10.50
C ASP A 185 5.39 -9.52 -11.99
N ASP A 186 4.74 -8.58 -12.68
CA ASP A 186 4.51 -8.65 -14.13
C ASP A 186 5.83 -8.71 -14.92
N CYS A 187 6.83 -7.93 -14.51
CA CYS A 187 8.16 -7.98 -15.11
C CYS A 187 8.83 -9.35 -14.89
N ILE A 188 8.70 -9.90 -13.69
CA ILE A 188 9.21 -11.24 -13.35
C ILE A 188 8.53 -12.32 -14.21
N ILE A 189 7.19 -12.32 -14.30
CA ILE A 189 6.42 -13.25 -15.15
C ILE A 189 6.94 -13.19 -16.60
N SER A 190 7.09 -11.98 -17.12
CA SER A 190 7.58 -11.76 -18.49
C SER A 190 9.02 -12.28 -18.69
N ASN A 191 9.92 -12.00 -17.74
CA ASN A 191 11.33 -12.36 -17.86
C ASN A 191 11.57 -13.87 -17.65
N VAL A 192 10.87 -14.49 -16.69
CA VAL A 192 10.89 -15.94 -16.47
C VAL A 192 10.38 -16.68 -17.71
N ARG A 193 9.30 -16.16 -18.34
CA ARG A 193 8.79 -16.74 -19.60
C ARG A 193 9.84 -16.69 -20.72
N LYS A 194 10.57 -15.59 -20.83
CA LYS A 194 11.63 -15.43 -21.87
C LYS A 194 12.82 -16.32 -21.59
N ALA A 195 13.31 -16.38 -20.33
CA ALA A 195 14.53 -17.08 -19.98
C ALA A 195 14.34 -18.60 -19.92
N TYR A 196 13.19 -19.07 -19.43
CA TYR A 196 12.96 -20.51 -19.13
C TYR A 196 11.84 -21.15 -19.95
N ASN A 197 11.16 -20.42 -20.83
CA ASN A 197 9.92 -20.87 -21.50
C ASN A 197 8.86 -21.34 -20.49
N LEU A 198 8.79 -20.72 -19.32
CA LEU A 198 7.92 -21.07 -18.20
C LEU A 198 6.87 -19.98 -17.98
N VAL A 199 5.60 -20.33 -18.01
CA VAL A 199 4.49 -19.45 -17.61
C VAL A 199 4.17 -19.71 -16.15
N ILE A 200 4.35 -18.68 -15.31
CA ILE A 200 4.06 -18.70 -13.88
C ILE A 200 2.86 -17.78 -13.58
N GLY A 201 2.15 -18.02 -12.47
CA GLY A 201 1.10 -17.16 -11.96
C GLY A 201 1.65 -16.01 -11.09
N SER A 202 0.77 -15.06 -10.75
CA SER A 202 1.14 -13.86 -9.97
C SER A 202 1.66 -14.21 -8.56
N LYS A 203 1.07 -15.21 -7.90
CA LYS A 203 1.54 -15.69 -6.58
C LYS A 203 2.96 -16.26 -6.63
N THR A 204 3.28 -17.02 -7.68
CA THR A 204 4.64 -17.55 -7.87
C THR A 204 5.63 -16.41 -8.11
N ALA A 205 5.27 -15.41 -8.91
CA ALA A 205 6.12 -14.24 -9.16
C ALA A 205 6.35 -13.43 -7.88
N GLU A 206 5.31 -13.18 -7.07
CA GLU A 206 5.44 -12.49 -5.79
C GLU A 206 6.37 -13.26 -4.83
N ASN A 207 6.28 -14.58 -4.77
CA ASN A 207 7.16 -15.41 -3.95
C ASN A 207 8.62 -15.35 -4.43
N LEU A 208 8.86 -15.46 -5.73
CA LEU A 208 10.20 -15.32 -6.32
C LEU A 208 10.78 -13.91 -6.04
N LYS A 209 9.97 -12.86 -6.15
CA LYS A 209 10.37 -11.50 -5.78
C LYS A 209 10.78 -11.38 -4.32
N LYS A 210 10.03 -11.98 -3.40
CA LYS A 210 10.31 -11.95 -1.95
C LYS A 210 11.57 -12.74 -1.60
N GLU A 211 11.80 -13.85 -2.27
CA GLU A 211 12.90 -14.76 -1.97
C GLU A 211 14.21 -14.35 -2.65
N LEU A 212 14.15 -13.98 -3.93
CA LEU A 212 15.34 -13.72 -4.76
C LEU A 212 15.52 -12.24 -5.13
N GLY A 213 14.48 -11.39 -4.91
CA GLY A 213 14.50 -9.99 -5.35
C GLY A 213 15.55 -9.18 -4.60
N SER A 214 16.41 -8.50 -5.36
CA SER A 214 17.40 -7.56 -4.86
C SER A 214 17.49 -6.36 -5.80
N ALA A 215 17.65 -5.17 -5.24
CA ALA A 215 17.79 -3.93 -6.00
C ALA A 215 19.21 -3.72 -6.55
N VAL A 216 20.19 -4.54 -6.16
CA VAL A 216 21.55 -4.57 -6.70
C VAL A 216 21.93 -6.00 -7.03
N PRO A 217 22.92 -6.22 -7.92
CA PRO A 217 23.46 -7.55 -8.17
C PRO A 217 23.97 -8.22 -6.88
N VAL A 218 23.63 -9.49 -6.70
CA VAL A 218 24.06 -10.32 -5.55
C VAL A 218 24.67 -11.63 -6.05
N SER A 219 25.25 -12.40 -5.14
CA SER A 219 25.71 -13.77 -5.48
C SER A 219 24.54 -14.59 -5.99
N GLU A 220 24.77 -15.37 -7.04
CA GLU A 220 23.73 -16.18 -7.65
C GLU A 220 23.12 -17.16 -6.65
N SER A 221 21.79 -17.14 -6.58
CA SER A 221 20.95 -18.03 -5.78
C SER A 221 19.76 -18.49 -6.62
N PHE A 222 19.12 -19.56 -6.20
CA PHE A 222 18.03 -20.16 -6.96
C PHE A 222 16.82 -20.45 -6.05
N ALA A 223 15.63 -20.33 -6.62
CA ALA A 223 14.38 -20.75 -5.98
C ALA A 223 13.46 -21.46 -6.99
N PRO A 224 12.64 -22.41 -6.54
CA PRO A 224 11.78 -23.17 -7.45
C PRO A 224 10.63 -22.32 -7.98
N GLY A 225 10.55 -22.21 -9.31
CA GLY A 225 9.42 -21.63 -10.02
C GLY A 225 8.50 -22.73 -10.56
N PHE A 226 7.23 -22.70 -10.13
CA PHE A 226 6.21 -23.66 -10.56
C PHE A 226 5.34 -23.05 -11.65
N GLY A 227 5.17 -23.77 -12.77
CA GLY A 227 4.38 -23.23 -13.85
C GLY A 227 4.15 -24.25 -14.97
N ARG A 228 3.78 -23.74 -16.16
CA ARG A 228 3.55 -24.53 -17.36
C ARG A 228 4.60 -24.19 -18.41
N ASN A 229 5.28 -25.22 -18.92
CA ASN A 229 6.23 -25.05 -20.02
C ASN A 229 5.49 -24.64 -21.31
N VAL A 230 5.95 -23.59 -21.98
CA VAL A 230 5.31 -23.03 -23.18
C VAL A 230 5.35 -24.01 -24.35
N LEU A 231 6.43 -24.78 -24.50
CA LEU A 231 6.65 -25.65 -25.65
C LEU A 231 5.88 -26.99 -25.53
N SER A 232 5.96 -27.62 -24.35
CA SER A 232 5.31 -28.91 -24.10
C SER A 232 3.86 -28.82 -23.60
N GLY A 233 3.47 -27.64 -23.05
CA GLY A 233 2.18 -27.46 -22.39
C GLY A 233 2.08 -28.14 -21.02
N LEU A 234 3.12 -28.83 -20.54
CA LEU A 234 3.09 -29.61 -19.30
C LEU A 234 3.44 -28.79 -18.07
N PRO A 235 2.88 -29.11 -16.89
CA PRO A 235 3.31 -28.55 -15.62
C PRO A 235 4.75 -28.96 -15.33
N VAL A 236 5.59 -28.00 -14.91
CA VAL A 236 7.00 -28.24 -14.57
C VAL A 236 7.42 -27.33 -13.41
N SER A 237 8.48 -27.74 -12.73
CA SER A 237 9.22 -26.89 -11.79
C SER A 237 10.61 -26.63 -12.37
N VAL A 238 11.08 -25.37 -12.27
CA VAL A 238 12.40 -24.96 -12.75
C VAL A 238 13.05 -24.10 -11.67
N ASP A 239 14.33 -24.29 -11.41
CA ASP A 239 15.09 -23.43 -10.52
C ASP A 239 15.39 -22.09 -11.21
N ILE A 240 14.83 -21.02 -10.67
CA ILE A 240 14.93 -19.66 -11.19
C ILE A 240 16.09 -18.96 -10.52
N SER A 241 16.99 -18.36 -11.31
CA SER A 241 18.15 -17.63 -10.83
C SER A 241 17.77 -16.23 -10.31
N SER A 242 18.43 -15.78 -9.24
CA SER A 242 18.32 -14.41 -8.71
C SER A 242 18.72 -13.35 -9.74
N ASP A 243 19.65 -13.65 -10.68
CA ASP A 243 20.04 -12.73 -11.75
C ASP A 243 18.87 -12.43 -12.70
N VAL A 244 18.08 -13.46 -13.06
CA VAL A 244 16.86 -13.28 -13.90
C VAL A 244 15.82 -12.42 -13.18
N ILE A 245 15.70 -12.55 -11.87
CA ILE A 245 14.77 -11.70 -11.07
C ILE A 245 15.30 -10.28 -10.99
N TYR A 246 16.58 -10.08 -10.70
CA TYR A 246 17.21 -8.75 -10.69
C TYR A 246 17.01 -8.02 -12.02
N GLN A 247 17.32 -8.66 -13.14
CA GLN A 247 17.15 -8.07 -14.48
C GLN A 247 15.69 -7.77 -14.82
N ALA A 248 14.75 -8.51 -14.25
CA ALA A 248 13.32 -8.25 -14.43
C ALA A 248 12.87 -6.95 -13.75
N ILE A 249 13.37 -6.65 -12.55
CA ILE A 249 12.83 -5.58 -11.70
C ILE A 249 13.61 -4.27 -11.79
N ILE A 250 14.87 -4.28 -12.24
CA ILE A 250 15.76 -3.12 -12.12
C ILE A 250 15.27 -1.91 -12.92
N ASP A 251 14.73 -2.07 -14.11
CA ASP A 251 14.22 -0.96 -14.92
C ASP A 251 13.02 -0.26 -14.25
N ALA A 252 12.16 -1.04 -13.58
CA ALA A 252 11.04 -0.47 -12.84
C ALA A 252 11.53 0.28 -11.59
N LEU A 253 12.58 -0.20 -10.91
CA LEU A 253 13.20 0.49 -9.78
C LEU A 253 13.86 1.80 -10.24
N HIS A 254 14.56 1.82 -11.38
CA HIS A 254 15.09 3.07 -11.96
C HIS A 254 13.98 4.06 -12.29
N SER A 255 12.83 3.60 -12.80
CA SER A 255 11.69 4.48 -13.08
C SER A 255 11.12 5.12 -11.80
N ILE A 256 11.14 4.41 -10.66
CA ILE A 256 10.80 4.99 -9.35
C ILE A 256 11.85 6.03 -8.95
N MET A 257 13.14 5.73 -9.15
CA MET A 257 14.23 6.67 -8.83
C MET A 257 14.15 7.95 -9.63
N ASP A 258 13.82 7.88 -10.92
CA ASP A 258 13.63 9.05 -11.76
C ASP A 258 12.48 9.93 -11.24
N ALA A 259 11.39 9.32 -10.80
CA ALA A 259 10.28 10.06 -10.20
C ALA A 259 10.68 10.74 -8.87
N ILE A 260 11.52 10.10 -8.04
CA ILE A 260 12.07 10.69 -6.81
C ILE A 260 12.96 11.89 -7.15
N LYS A 261 13.86 11.76 -8.13
CA LYS A 261 14.74 12.84 -8.58
C LYS A 261 13.93 14.07 -9.05
N VAL A 262 12.85 13.86 -9.80
CA VAL A 262 11.94 14.93 -10.25
C VAL A 262 11.30 15.68 -9.09
N ILE A 263 10.92 14.99 -8.02
CA ILE A 263 10.34 15.63 -6.83
C ILE A 263 11.43 16.41 -6.06
N LEU A 264 12.63 15.85 -5.91
CA LEU A 264 13.75 16.53 -5.27
C LEU A 264 14.11 17.84 -6.01
N GLU A 265 14.15 17.83 -7.33
CA GLU A 265 14.41 19.01 -8.17
C GLU A 265 13.37 20.14 -7.97
N ARG A 266 12.12 19.77 -7.67
CA ARG A 266 11.02 20.71 -7.44
C ARG A 266 10.85 21.12 -5.99
N THR A 267 11.58 20.47 -5.09
CA THR A 267 11.50 20.76 -3.64
C THR A 267 12.13 22.12 -3.35
N PRO A 268 11.46 23.00 -2.56
CA PRO A 268 12.04 24.27 -2.14
C PRO A 268 13.40 24.05 -1.47
N PRO A 269 14.41 24.93 -1.73
CA PRO A 269 15.79 24.73 -1.25
C PRO A 269 15.94 24.53 0.24
N GLU A 270 15.15 25.23 1.06
CA GLU A 270 15.20 25.09 2.52
C GLU A 270 14.74 23.71 2.99
N LEU A 271 13.69 23.16 2.36
CA LEU A 271 13.22 21.80 2.65
C LEU A 271 14.16 20.73 2.09
N ALA A 272 14.79 21.01 0.94
CA ALA A 272 15.81 20.12 0.37
C ALA A 272 17.03 20.02 1.28
N ALA A 273 17.43 21.10 1.95
CA ALA A 273 18.51 21.10 2.94
C ALA A 273 18.21 20.18 4.14
N ASP A 274 16.95 20.17 4.61
CA ASP A 274 16.51 19.23 5.65
C ASP A 274 16.57 17.78 5.17
N ILE A 275 16.11 17.50 3.94
CA ILE A 275 16.13 16.16 3.34
C ILE A 275 17.56 15.65 3.15
N ILE A 276 18.51 16.50 2.75
CA ILE A 276 19.92 16.14 2.65
C ILE A 276 20.48 15.72 4.02
N LYS A 277 20.09 16.42 5.08
CA LYS A 277 20.56 16.16 6.44
C LYS A 277 19.97 14.88 7.03
N ASP A 278 18.66 14.69 6.90
CA ASP A 278 17.94 13.62 7.59
C ASP A 278 17.70 12.39 6.70
N GLY A 279 17.77 12.56 5.39
CA GLY A 279 17.53 11.51 4.42
C GLY A 279 16.07 11.38 3.98
N VAL A 280 15.82 10.37 3.17
CA VAL A 280 14.50 10.00 2.63
C VAL A 280 13.97 8.79 3.37
N TYR A 281 12.69 8.79 3.72
CA TYR A 281 12.02 7.71 4.44
C TYR A 281 11.22 6.85 3.48
N PHE A 282 11.55 5.54 3.46
CA PHE A 282 10.90 4.58 2.58
C PHE A 282 9.96 3.67 3.36
N THR A 283 8.74 3.58 2.87
CA THR A 283 7.61 2.84 3.45
C THR A 283 6.91 2.01 2.37
N GLY A 284 5.84 1.32 2.74
CA GLY A 284 5.13 0.42 1.84
C GLY A 284 5.75 -0.98 1.75
N GLY A 285 4.95 -1.96 1.34
CA GLY A 285 5.38 -3.36 1.34
C GLY A 285 6.55 -3.67 0.41
N THR A 286 6.64 -2.94 -0.71
CA THR A 286 7.69 -3.13 -1.72
C THR A 286 9.04 -2.52 -1.30
N ALA A 287 9.05 -1.61 -0.30
CA ALA A 287 10.30 -1.08 0.27
C ALA A 287 11.16 -2.16 0.98
N GLN A 288 10.61 -3.36 1.19
CA GLN A 288 11.32 -4.50 1.77
C GLN A 288 12.19 -5.29 0.78
N ILE A 289 12.28 -4.87 -0.50
CA ILE A 289 13.20 -5.49 -1.46
C ILE A 289 14.63 -5.40 -0.94
N ASN A 290 15.35 -6.52 -1.00
CA ASN A 290 16.71 -6.58 -0.51
C ASN A 290 17.61 -5.54 -1.20
N ASN A 291 18.51 -4.94 -0.41
CA ASN A 291 19.47 -3.93 -0.87
C ASN A 291 18.87 -2.66 -1.51
N LEU A 292 17.58 -2.37 -1.27
CA LEU A 292 16.95 -1.15 -1.77
C LEU A 292 17.66 0.12 -1.24
N GLU A 293 18.02 0.12 0.04
CA GLU A 293 18.79 1.21 0.66
C GLU A 293 20.10 1.48 -0.09
N LYS A 294 20.86 0.42 -0.38
CA LYS A 294 22.13 0.53 -1.11
C LYS A 294 21.93 1.11 -2.50
N PHE A 295 20.95 0.60 -3.25
CA PHE A 295 20.60 1.06 -4.58
C PHE A 295 20.26 2.57 -4.59
N ILE A 296 19.38 3.01 -3.68
CA ILE A 296 18.94 4.40 -3.62
C ILE A 296 20.10 5.32 -3.22
N LYS A 297 20.95 4.89 -2.28
CA LYS A 297 22.10 5.65 -1.82
C LYS A 297 23.13 5.83 -2.95
N GLU A 298 23.37 4.80 -3.76
CA GLU A 298 24.26 4.87 -4.92
C GLU A 298 23.69 5.83 -5.99
N GLU A 299 22.37 5.88 -6.19
CA GLU A 299 21.71 6.72 -7.18
C GLU A 299 21.57 8.20 -6.78
N THR A 300 21.49 8.51 -5.48
CA THR A 300 21.11 9.86 -5.00
C THR A 300 22.15 10.50 -4.08
N ASN A 301 23.09 9.74 -3.52
CA ASN A 301 23.98 10.15 -2.43
C ASN A 301 23.25 10.65 -1.16
N LEU A 302 21.93 10.41 -1.03
CA LEU A 302 21.15 10.76 0.15
C LEU A 302 21.19 9.64 1.19
N ASN A 303 20.99 10.01 2.44
CA ASN A 303 20.70 9.03 3.48
C ASN A 303 19.33 8.39 3.22
N VAL A 304 19.23 7.09 3.46
CA VAL A 304 18.03 6.29 3.24
C VAL A 304 17.60 5.68 4.55
N ASN A 305 16.33 5.83 4.89
CA ASN A 305 15.74 5.29 6.10
C ASN A 305 14.61 4.34 5.70
N ILE A 306 14.86 3.04 5.71
CA ILE A 306 13.78 2.06 5.59
C ILE A 306 13.09 1.97 6.95
N VAL A 307 11.80 2.27 6.99
CA VAL A 307 11.02 2.32 8.22
C VAL A 307 10.80 0.91 8.78
N GLU A 308 10.82 0.77 10.09
CA GLU A 308 10.41 -0.46 10.74
C GLU A 308 8.93 -0.74 10.44
N HIS A 309 8.57 -1.96 10.07
CA HIS A 309 7.22 -2.33 9.61
C HIS A 309 6.69 -1.47 8.45
N PRO A 310 7.42 -1.34 7.33
CA PRO A 310 7.10 -0.36 6.29
C PRO A 310 5.74 -0.59 5.63
N ALA A 311 5.24 -1.82 5.63
CA ALA A 311 3.91 -2.15 5.09
C ALA A 311 2.76 -1.63 5.98
N GLU A 312 3.02 -1.31 7.25
CA GLU A 312 2.00 -0.90 8.23
C GLU A 312 2.15 0.56 8.67
N SER A 313 3.12 1.30 8.15
CA SER A 313 3.42 2.67 8.58
C SER A 313 2.20 3.59 8.52
N VAL A 314 1.40 3.52 7.46
CA VAL A 314 0.17 4.34 7.32
C VAL A 314 -0.83 4.06 8.44
N VAL A 315 -1.18 2.80 8.69
CA VAL A 315 -2.16 2.46 9.73
C VAL A 315 -1.62 2.72 11.15
N ARG A 316 -0.32 2.57 11.37
CA ARG A 316 0.36 2.97 12.62
C ARG A 316 0.31 4.48 12.82
N GLY A 317 0.47 5.24 11.75
CA GLY A 317 0.31 6.70 11.77
C GLY A 317 -1.12 7.13 12.09
N LEU A 318 -2.12 6.47 11.51
CA LEU A 318 -3.52 6.71 11.87
C LEU A 318 -3.78 6.40 13.35
N MET A 319 -3.20 5.34 13.90
CA MET A 319 -3.28 5.06 15.34
C MET A 319 -2.63 6.20 16.16
N GLY A 320 -1.52 6.76 15.68
CA GLY A 320 -0.90 7.95 16.27
C GLY A 320 -1.82 9.17 16.24
N VAL A 321 -2.52 9.42 15.11
CA VAL A 321 -3.51 10.52 14.98
C VAL A 321 -4.67 10.35 15.96
N VAL A 322 -5.19 9.13 16.10
CA VAL A 322 -6.28 8.80 17.04
C VAL A 322 -5.86 8.99 18.50
N SER A 323 -4.60 8.65 18.84
CA SER A 323 -4.14 8.56 20.22
C SER A 323 -3.48 9.85 20.73
N ASN A 324 -2.99 10.73 19.84
CA ASN A 324 -2.24 11.92 20.19
C ASN A 324 -2.96 13.21 19.74
N PRO A 325 -3.42 14.06 20.68
CA PRO A 325 -4.09 15.32 20.36
C PRO A 325 -3.26 16.28 19.51
N ASP A 326 -1.93 16.23 19.56
CA ASP A 326 -1.05 17.08 18.76
C ASP A 326 -1.19 16.80 17.26
N PHE A 327 -1.52 15.56 16.90
CA PHE A 327 -1.77 15.14 15.52
C PHE A 327 -3.24 15.26 15.08
N ALA A 328 -4.17 15.56 15.99
CA ALA A 328 -5.59 15.70 15.64
C ALA A 328 -5.85 16.76 14.55
N LYS A 329 -4.95 17.75 14.42
CA LYS A 329 -5.05 18.84 13.42
C LYS A 329 -4.80 18.39 11.98
N VAL A 330 -4.19 17.23 11.76
CA VAL A 330 -3.95 16.70 10.40
C VAL A 330 -5.18 15.96 9.84
N ALA A 331 -6.17 15.68 10.69
CA ALA A 331 -7.43 15.07 10.29
C ALA A 331 -8.48 16.15 9.96
N TYR A 332 -9.21 15.97 8.86
CA TYR A 332 -10.21 16.92 8.40
C TYR A 332 -11.43 16.21 7.80
N THR A 333 -12.55 16.94 7.67
CA THR A 333 -13.73 16.47 6.94
C THR A 333 -13.71 17.10 5.54
N PRO A 334 -13.89 16.33 4.46
CA PRO A 334 -14.01 16.90 3.12
C PRO A 334 -15.14 17.90 3.06
N THR A 335 -14.85 19.16 2.71
CA THR A 335 -15.87 20.19 2.56
C THR A 335 -16.63 19.96 1.26
N GLU A 336 -17.98 20.08 1.30
CA GLU A 336 -18.77 20.21 0.09
C GLU A 336 -18.37 21.53 -0.58
N LYS A 337 -17.69 21.46 -1.72
CA LYS A 337 -17.66 22.59 -2.63
C LYS A 337 -19.03 22.65 -3.27
N ASN A 338 -19.86 23.61 -2.83
CA ASN A 338 -21.04 24.00 -3.59
C ASN A 338 -20.55 24.47 -4.95
N PHE A 339 -20.84 23.70 -5.99
CA PHE A 339 -20.73 24.15 -7.37
C PHE A 339 -21.98 25.01 -7.62
N ASP A 340 -21.88 26.32 -7.30
CA ASP A 340 -22.80 27.35 -7.80
C ASP A 340 -22.42 27.72 -9.24
#